data_6aa29e0d1f936e0edc8f12a6a7f7b460
#
_entry.id   6aa29e0d1f936e0edc8f12a6a7f7b460
#
_cell.length_a   1.000
_cell.length_b   1.000
_cell.length_c   1.000
_cell.angle_alpha   90.00
_cell.angle_beta   90.00
_cell.angle_gamma   90.00
#
_symmetry.space_group_name_H-M   'P 1'
#
loop_
_entity.id
_entity.type
_entity.pdbx_description
1 polymer ?
#
loop_
_entity_poly.entity_id
_entity_poly.type
_entity_poly.pdbx_seq_one_letter_code
_entity_poly.pdbx_strand_id
1 'polypeptide(L)'
;WTWNGGGVRPGGGAAPDAVKIGDRYLIAYSATGGGLGGGHSGKVLTMWNKTLDPNSPDFKYTEPIEVASSVNDEDCDAIDAGLLLDPTDGRLWLSYGTYFGFIRLVELDPATGKRMEGNKEIDIAIDCEATDLIYRDGWYYLLGTHGTCCDGPNSTYNIVVGRSRKVTGPYVDNMGRKMLEGGGKMVIAAGNRQTGPGHFGLFKVADGVETVSYTH
;
A
#
# COMPACT_ATOMS: atom_id res chain seq x y z
N TRP A 1 -9.95 -15.08 -10.56
CA TRP A 1 -10.25 -15.00 -9.14
C TRP A 1 -11.73 -14.72 -8.95
N THR A 2 -12.49 -15.66 -8.43
CA THR A 2 -13.91 -15.46 -8.18
C THR A 2 -14.12 -15.22 -6.69
N TRP A 3 -14.65 -14.07 -6.36
CA TRP A 3 -15.15 -13.75 -5.04
C TRP A 3 -16.41 -14.58 -4.78
N ASN A 4 -16.35 -15.50 -3.86
CA ASN A 4 -17.52 -16.26 -3.39
C ASN A 4 -18.30 -15.44 -2.36
N GLY A 5 -18.95 -14.36 -2.78
CA GLY A 5 -19.70 -13.48 -1.90
C GLY A 5 -20.64 -14.21 -0.95
N GLY A 6 -20.46 -14.05 0.36
CA GLY A 6 -21.30 -14.60 1.42
C GLY A 6 -20.72 -15.81 2.14
N GLY A 7 -20.92 -15.88 3.44
CA GLY A 7 -20.48 -16.96 4.31
C GLY A 7 -19.05 -16.81 4.84
N VAL A 8 -18.59 -17.81 5.56
CA VAL A 8 -17.23 -17.88 6.08
C VAL A 8 -16.27 -17.96 4.92
N ARG A 9 -15.42 -16.97 4.76
CA ARG A 9 -14.56 -16.81 3.61
C ARG A 9 -13.20 -17.41 3.87
N PRO A 10 -12.73 -18.29 3.02
CA PRO A 10 -11.37 -18.81 3.12
C PRO A 10 -10.31 -17.79 2.68
N GLY A 11 -10.68 -16.63 2.17
CA GLY A 11 -9.80 -15.54 1.79
C GLY A 11 -10.53 -14.39 1.10
N GLY A 12 -10.06 -13.19 1.27
CA GLY A 12 -10.56 -11.98 0.60
C GLY A 12 -9.44 -11.29 -0.18
N GLY A 13 -9.78 -10.63 -1.29
CA GLY A 13 -8.94 -9.62 -1.91
C GLY A 13 -9.23 -8.27 -1.26
N ALA A 14 -8.20 -7.54 -0.86
CA ALA A 14 -8.34 -6.27 -0.17
C ALA A 14 -7.23 -5.29 -0.58
N ALA A 15 -7.45 -4.00 -0.27
CA ALA A 15 -6.46 -2.95 -0.35
C ALA A 15 -5.67 -2.95 -1.69
N PRO A 16 -6.33 -2.80 -2.83
CA PRO A 16 -5.63 -2.75 -4.10
C PRO A 16 -5.02 -1.38 -4.36
N ASP A 17 -3.87 -1.39 -5.01
CA ASP A 17 -3.30 -0.21 -5.64
C ASP A 17 -2.91 -0.51 -7.09
N ALA A 18 -2.76 0.53 -7.92
CA ALA A 18 -2.47 0.36 -9.33
C ALA A 18 -1.56 1.47 -9.87
N VAL A 19 -0.55 1.06 -10.63
CA VAL A 19 0.34 1.98 -11.33
C VAL A 19 0.35 1.71 -12.83
N LYS A 20 0.35 2.78 -13.64
CA LYS A 20 0.46 2.67 -15.09
C LYS A 20 1.92 2.53 -15.51
N ILE A 21 2.25 1.49 -16.25
CA ILE A 21 3.58 1.23 -16.80
C ILE A 21 3.45 0.97 -18.30
N GLY A 22 3.93 1.91 -19.12
CA GLY A 22 3.72 1.87 -20.57
C GLY A 22 2.24 1.94 -20.95
N ASP A 23 1.75 0.92 -21.64
CA ASP A 23 0.38 0.82 -22.15
C ASP A 23 -0.57 0.00 -21.26
N ARG A 24 -0.13 -0.45 -20.10
CA ARG A 24 -0.88 -1.31 -19.19
C ARG A 24 -0.75 -0.86 -17.73
N TYR A 25 -1.54 -1.47 -16.87
CA TYR A 25 -1.55 -1.24 -15.43
C TYR A 25 -1.04 -2.47 -14.72
N LEU A 26 -0.13 -2.27 -13.77
CA LEU A 26 0.16 -3.25 -12.74
C LEU A 26 -0.76 -2.96 -11.55
N ILE A 27 -1.47 -3.97 -11.10
CA ILE A 27 -2.33 -3.92 -9.92
C ILE A 27 -1.68 -4.79 -8.85
N ALA A 28 -1.48 -4.23 -7.66
CA ALA A 28 -1.15 -4.99 -6.46
C ALA A 28 -2.41 -5.11 -5.58
N TYR A 29 -2.57 -6.23 -4.91
CA TYR A 29 -3.67 -6.46 -3.98
C TYR A 29 -3.28 -7.48 -2.91
N SER A 30 -3.99 -7.45 -1.80
CA SER A 30 -3.77 -8.35 -0.70
C SER A 30 -4.73 -9.54 -0.75
N ALA A 31 -4.23 -10.73 -0.41
CA ALA A 31 -5.04 -11.90 -0.12
C ALA A 31 -4.86 -12.28 1.35
N THR A 32 -5.96 -12.36 2.09
CA THR A 32 -5.99 -12.65 3.52
C THR A 32 -7.01 -13.73 3.84
N GLY A 33 -6.97 -14.26 5.04
CA GLY A 33 -8.02 -15.11 5.59
C GLY A 33 -7.56 -16.48 6.08
N GLY A 34 -8.51 -17.25 6.60
CA GLY A 34 -8.26 -18.53 7.26
C GLY A 34 -7.57 -19.59 6.41
N GLY A 35 -7.67 -19.50 5.08
CA GLY A 35 -6.96 -20.38 4.16
C GLY A 35 -5.44 -20.20 4.15
N LEU A 36 -4.93 -19.09 4.70
CA LEU A 36 -3.51 -18.78 4.85
C LEU A 36 -2.99 -19.00 6.28
N GLY A 37 -3.81 -19.51 7.19
CA GLY A 37 -3.43 -19.74 8.59
C GLY A 37 -4.12 -18.79 9.59
N GLY A 38 -4.82 -17.78 9.10
CA GLY A 38 -5.47 -16.76 9.95
C GLY A 38 -4.49 -15.78 10.59
N GLY A 39 -4.95 -14.99 11.55
CA GLY A 39 -4.14 -13.98 12.22
C GLY A 39 -3.61 -12.93 11.24
N HIS A 40 -2.33 -12.67 11.30
CA HIS A 40 -1.61 -11.72 10.44
C HIS A 40 -1.06 -12.36 9.16
N SER A 41 -1.48 -13.58 8.82
CA SER A 41 -1.05 -14.25 7.60
C SER A 41 -1.72 -13.60 6.38
N GLY A 42 -0.93 -12.99 5.54
CA GLY A 42 -1.36 -12.35 4.30
C GLY A 42 -0.39 -12.61 3.17
N LYS A 43 -0.82 -12.28 1.95
CA LYS A 43 0.02 -12.29 0.75
C LYS A 43 -0.29 -11.07 -0.09
N VAL A 44 0.73 -10.42 -0.61
CA VAL A 44 0.58 -9.42 -1.66
C VAL A 44 0.86 -10.07 -3.00
N LEU A 45 -0.08 -9.85 -3.92
CA LEU A 45 -0.02 -10.38 -5.28
C LEU A 45 -0.08 -9.23 -6.28
N THR A 46 0.58 -9.42 -7.42
CA THR A 46 0.50 -8.49 -8.55
C THR A 46 -0.15 -9.15 -9.75
N MET A 47 -0.80 -8.37 -10.59
CA MET A 47 -1.36 -8.80 -11.87
C MET A 47 -1.43 -7.63 -12.84
N TRP A 48 -1.49 -7.93 -14.12
CA TRP A 48 -1.56 -6.93 -15.16
C TRP A 48 -2.95 -6.82 -15.76
N ASN A 49 -3.30 -5.60 -16.21
CA ASN A 49 -4.45 -5.36 -17.06
C ASN A 49 -4.13 -4.21 -18.03
N LYS A 50 -4.70 -4.25 -19.23
CA LYS A 50 -4.54 -3.16 -20.21
C LYS A 50 -5.34 -1.92 -19.86
N THR A 51 -6.40 -2.08 -19.07
CA THR A 51 -7.32 -1.01 -18.70
C THR A 51 -7.87 -1.22 -17.29
N LEU A 52 -8.27 -0.15 -16.64
CA LEU A 52 -9.03 -0.21 -15.39
C LEU A 52 -10.54 -0.05 -15.61
N ASP A 53 -11.00 0.16 -16.86
CA ASP A 53 -12.41 0.22 -17.19
C ASP A 53 -12.99 -1.20 -17.33
N PRO A 54 -13.87 -1.62 -16.41
CA PRO A 54 -14.47 -2.97 -16.47
C PRO A 54 -15.40 -3.19 -17.67
N ASN A 55 -15.81 -2.13 -18.36
CA ASN A 55 -16.66 -2.22 -19.55
C ASN A 55 -15.84 -2.34 -20.85
N SER A 56 -14.52 -2.20 -20.76
CA SER A 56 -13.65 -2.33 -21.93
C SER A 56 -13.52 -3.80 -22.35
N PRO A 57 -13.52 -4.10 -23.67
CA PRO A 57 -13.24 -5.45 -24.15
C PRO A 57 -11.82 -5.93 -23.82
N ASP A 58 -10.91 -5.02 -23.53
CA ASP A 58 -9.54 -5.31 -23.10
C ASP A 58 -9.39 -5.54 -21.59
N PHE A 59 -10.48 -5.45 -20.82
CA PHE A 59 -10.46 -5.67 -19.38
C PHE A 59 -10.26 -7.16 -19.07
N LYS A 60 -9.00 -7.54 -18.88
CA LYS A 60 -8.62 -8.91 -18.57
C LYS A 60 -7.36 -8.95 -17.72
N TYR A 61 -7.47 -9.49 -16.52
CA TYR A 61 -6.33 -9.72 -15.66
C TYR A 61 -5.47 -10.90 -16.11
N THR A 62 -4.16 -10.76 -15.93
CA THR A 62 -3.24 -11.91 -16.00
C THR A 62 -3.39 -12.79 -14.77
N GLU A 63 -2.73 -13.96 -14.79
CA GLU A 63 -2.57 -14.76 -13.58
C GLU A 63 -1.81 -13.95 -12.51
N PRO A 64 -2.22 -14.05 -11.24
CA PRO A 64 -1.58 -13.34 -10.16
C PRO A 64 -0.19 -13.90 -9.84
N ILE A 65 0.69 -13.02 -9.41
CA ILE A 65 2.07 -13.32 -9.02
C ILE A 65 2.25 -12.94 -7.56
N GLU A 66 2.64 -13.88 -6.71
CA GLU A 66 3.00 -13.59 -5.32
C GLU A 66 4.32 -12.82 -5.24
N VAL A 67 4.32 -11.69 -4.55
CA VAL A 67 5.49 -10.80 -4.39
C VAL A 67 5.90 -10.59 -2.94
N ALA A 68 4.98 -10.80 -1.99
CA ALA A 68 5.25 -10.79 -0.56
C ALA A 68 4.33 -11.75 0.18
N SER A 69 4.77 -12.25 1.34
CA SER A 69 4.01 -13.14 2.21
C SER A 69 4.41 -12.94 3.66
N SER A 70 3.45 -12.94 4.56
CA SER A 70 3.63 -12.99 6.01
C SER A 70 3.17 -14.31 6.62
N VAL A 71 3.05 -15.34 5.82
CA VAL A 71 2.77 -16.70 6.34
C VAL A 71 3.96 -17.18 7.15
N ASN A 72 3.76 -17.40 8.46
CA ASN A 72 4.78 -17.68 9.46
C ASN A 72 5.79 -16.54 9.73
N ASP A 73 5.42 -15.30 9.45
CA ASP A 73 6.16 -14.09 9.81
C ASP A 73 5.43 -13.41 10.97
N GLU A 74 6.13 -13.12 12.06
CA GLU A 74 5.57 -12.47 13.24
C GLU A 74 5.81 -10.96 13.24
N ASP A 75 6.68 -10.47 12.34
CA ASP A 75 7.12 -9.08 12.30
C ASP A 75 6.44 -8.24 11.22
N CYS A 76 5.59 -8.84 10.41
CA CYS A 76 4.90 -8.15 9.32
C CYS A 76 3.54 -8.80 9.02
N ASP A 77 2.65 -7.99 8.50
CA ASP A 77 1.39 -8.43 7.91
C ASP A 77 1.40 -8.06 6.42
N ALA A 78 1.49 -9.03 5.52
CA ALA A 78 1.63 -8.78 4.09
C ALA A 78 0.28 -8.41 3.46
N ILE A 79 -0.21 -7.22 3.81
CA ILE A 79 -1.40 -6.58 3.24
C ILE A 79 -1.13 -5.08 2.97
N ASP A 80 -2.11 -4.40 2.45
CA ASP A 80 -2.11 -2.95 2.20
C ASP A 80 -0.99 -2.50 1.27
N ALA A 81 -1.04 -3.00 0.05
CA ALA A 81 -0.04 -2.74 -0.98
C ALA A 81 -0.12 -1.29 -1.51
N GLY A 82 1.03 -0.61 -1.55
CA GLY A 82 1.21 0.68 -2.23
C GLY A 82 2.33 0.62 -3.26
N LEU A 83 2.11 1.10 -4.48
CA LEU A 83 3.03 1.01 -5.62
C LEU A 83 3.61 2.38 -5.99
N LEU A 84 4.92 2.45 -6.16
CA LEU A 84 5.60 3.61 -6.73
C LEU A 84 6.45 3.21 -7.93
N LEU A 85 6.09 3.68 -9.12
CA LEU A 85 7.04 3.75 -10.23
C LEU A 85 7.88 5.01 -10.05
N ASP A 86 9.12 4.85 -9.63
CA ASP A 86 10.01 5.95 -9.29
C ASP A 86 10.32 6.79 -10.55
N PRO A 87 9.91 8.07 -10.59
CA PRO A 87 10.13 8.91 -11.75
C PRO A 87 11.60 9.33 -11.94
N THR A 88 12.47 9.03 -10.98
CA THR A 88 13.87 9.42 -11.03
C THR A 88 14.74 8.42 -11.78
N ASP A 89 14.42 7.13 -11.68
CA ASP A 89 15.24 6.05 -12.25
C ASP A 89 14.43 4.91 -12.90
N GLY A 90 13.09 4.98 -12.82
CA GLY A 90 12.19 3.99 -13.42
C GLY A 90 12.08 2.68 -12.63
N ARG A 91 12.63 2.58 -11.43
CA ARG A 91 12.48 1.43 -10.54
C ARG A 91 11.05 1.36 -10.00
N LEU A 92 10.59 0.17 -9.78
CA LEU A 92 9.26 -0.09 -9.25
C LEU A 92 9.35 -0.57 -7.81
N TRP A 93 8.69 0.13 -6.91
CA TRP A 93 8.68 -0.15 -5.48
C TRP A 93 7.29 -0.54 -5.01
N LEU A 94 7.24 -1.47 -4.06
CA LEU A 94 6.04 -1.89 -3.36
C LEU A 94 6.25 -1.72 -1.86
N SER A 95 5.40 -0.93 -1.21
CA SER A 95 5.27 -0.91 0.24
C SER A 95 4.11 -1.79 0.67
N TYR A 96 4.21 -2.43 1.84
CA TYR A 96 3.14 -3.22 2.43
C TYR A 96 3.37 -3.39 3.93
N GLY A 97 2.34 -3.72 4.67
CA GLY A 97 2.40 -3.95 6.11
C GLY A 97 1.33 -3.21 6.88
N THR A 98 1.19 -3.55 8.17
CA THR A 98 0.24 -2.92 9.07
C THR A 98 0.91 -2.51 10.40
N TYR A 99 0.14 -1.86 11.27
CA TYR A 99 0.59 -1.44 12.61
C TYR A 99 0.90 -2.61 13.56
N PHE A 100 0.68 -3.86 13.16
CA PHE A 100 1.10 -5.04 13.94
C PHE A 100 2.59 -5.34 13.84
N GLY A 101 3.29 -4.73 12.90
CA GLY A 101 4.71 -4.96 12.67
C GLY A 101 5.34 -3.87 11.83
N PHE A 102 6.28 -4.26 10.99
CA PHE A 102 6.95 -3.32 10.10
C PHE A 102 6.15 -3.06 8.82
N ILE A 103 6.21 -1.82 8.36
CA ILE A 103 5.97 -1.51 6.96
C ILE A 103 7.24 -1.82 6.21
N ARG A 104 7.14 -2.69 5.23
CA ARG A 104 8.24 -3.17 4.39
C ARG A 104 8.18 -2.59 2.99
N LEU A 105 9.35 -2.37 2.43
CA LEU A 105 9.56 -1.94 1.06
C LEU A 105 10.33 -3.01 0.31
N VAL A 106 9.87 -3.37 -0.88
CA VAL A 106 10.55 -4.29 -1.80
C VAL A 106 10.59 -3.71 -3.21
N GLU A 107 11.60 -4.10 -3.98
CA GLU A 107 11.71 -3.74 -5.38
C GLU A 107 11.08 -4.81 -6.27
N LEU A 108 10.30 -4.34 -7.24
CA LEU A 108 9.71 -5.18 -8.28
C LEU A 108 10.35 -4.88 -9.64
N ASP A 109 10.35 -5.86 -10.51
CA ASP A 109 10.71 -5.69 -11.92
C ASP A 109 9.55 -4.98 -12.66
N PRO A 110 9.73 -3.78 -13.18
CA PRO A 110 8.67 -3.05 -13.86
C PRO A 110 8.20 -3.69 -15.17
N ALA A 111 8.97 -4.61 -15.74
CA ALA A 111 8.55 -5.34 -16.94
C ALA A 111 7.62 -6.51 -16.63
N THR A 112 7.83 -7.19 -15.51
CA THR A 112 7.11 -8.43 -15.16
C THR A 112 6.15 -8.29 -13.99
N GLY A 113 6.36 -7.30 -13.09
CA GLY A 113 5.64 -7.16 -11.83
C GLY A 113 6.07 -8.15 -10.74
N LYS A 114 7.14 -8.91 -10.98
CA LYS A 114 7.71 -9.84 -10.01
C LYS A 114 8.64 -9.13 -9.04
N ARG A 115 8.81 -9.72 -7.87
CA ARG A 115 9.87 -9.29 -6.94
C ARG A 115 11.24 -9.46 -7.60
N MET A 116 12.12 -8.48 -7.43
CA MET A 116 13.50 -8.56 -7.90
C MET A 116 14.26 -9.60 -7.08
N GLU A 117 14.90 -10.55 -7.77
CA GLU A 117 15.70 -11.59 -7.11
C GLU A 117 16.87 -11.00 -6.33
N GLY A 118 17.13 -11.56 -5.14
CA GLY A 118 18.22 -11.14 -4.27
C GLY A 118 17.98 -9.85 -3.48
N ASN A 119 16.91 -9.12 -3.74
CA ASN A 119 16.57 -7.93 -2.96
C ASN A 119 15.91 -8.30 -1.63
N LYS A 120 16.50 -7.79 -0.55
CA LYS A 120 15.94 -7.93 0.80
C LYS A 120 14.80 -6.95 1.01
N GLU A 121 13.91 -7.31 1.90
CA GLU A 121 12.92 -6.41 2.47
C GLU A 121 13.62 -5.32 3.27
N ILE A 122 13.06 -4.11 3.20
CA ILE A 122 13.58 -2.94 3.91
C ILE A 122 12.46 -2.44 4.82
N ASP A 123 12.70 -2.43 6.11
CA ASP A 123 11.77 -1.84 7.07
C ASP A 123 11.84 -0.33 6.98
N ILE A 124 10.68 0.33 6.77
CA ILE A 124 10.61 1.78 6.52
C ILE A 124 9.76 2.55 7.53
N ALA A 125 8.81 1.89 8.20
CA ALA A 125 7.96 2.48 9.22
C ALA A 125 7.42 1.42 10.18
N ILE A 126 6.83 1.88 11.28
CA ILE A 126 6.00 1.13 12.23
C ILE A 126 4.76 1.95 12.59
N ASP A 127 3.80 1.32 13.28
CA ASP A 127 2.64 1.98 13.88
C ASP A 127 1.74 2.72 12.86
N CYS A 128 1.68 2.19 11.65
CA CYS A 128 0.77 2.63 10.60
C CYS A 128 0.43 1.49 9.64
N GLU A 129 -0.53 1.72 8.76
CA GLU A 129 -0.94 0.80 7.70
C GLU A 129 -1.32 1.57 6.43
N ALA A 130 -1.75 0.87 5.38
CA ALA A 130 -2.20 1.49 4.13
C ALA A 130 -1.25 2.58 3.65
N THR A 131 0.01 2.20 3.48
CA THR A 131 1.07 3.14 3.11
C THR A 131 1.16 3.32 1.62
N ASP A 132 1.52 4.53 1.23
CA ASP A 132 1.83 4.86 -0.15
C ASP A 132 3.02 5.82 -0.23
N LEU A 133 3.72 5.78 -1.35
CA LEU A 133 4.93 6.55 -1.60
C LEU A 133 4.72 7.53 -2.75
N ILE A 134 5.11 8.77 -2.54
CA ILE A 134 5.19 9.76 -3.62
C ILE A 134 6.58 10.39 -3.68
N TYR A 135 7.02 10.71 -4.91
CA TYR A 135 8.22 11.52 -5.13
C TYR A 135 7.82 12.91 -5.60
N ARG A 136 8.34 13.93 -4.91
CA ARG A 136 8.14 15.33 -5.29
C ARG A 136 9.32 16.20 -4.87
N ASP A 137 9.79 17.03 -5.80
CA ASP A 137 10.80 18.05 -5.55
C ASP A 137 12.07 17.54 -4.83
N GLY A 138 12.55 16.37 -5.26
CA GLY A 138 13.76 15.75 -4.71
C GLY A 138 13.56 15.03 -3.37
N TRP A 139 12.32 14.77 -2.98
CA TRP A 139 11.98 14.04 -1.76
C TRP A 139 11.00 12.91 -2.03
N TYR A 140 11.20 11.81 -1.34
CA TYR A 140 10.21 10.75 -1.18
C TYR A 140 9.40 11.04 0.08
N TYR A 141 8.09 10.95 -0.03
CA TYR A 141 7.16 11.06 1.08
C TYR A 141 6.49 9.72 1.27
N LEU A 142 6.60 9.17 2.47
CA LEU A 142 5.85 8.01 2.91
C LEU A 142 4.63 8.50 3.67
N LEU A 143 3.46 8.27 3.10
CA LEU A 143 2.19 8.49 3.78
C LEU A 143 1.74 7.16 4.38
N GLY A 144 1.15 7.21 5.56
CA GLY A 144 0.59 6.03 6.22
C GLY A 144 -0.65 6.40 7.00
N THR A 145 -1.49 5.43 7.25
CA THR A 145 -2.69 5.58 8.08
C THR A 145 -2.41 5.09 9.48
N HIS A 146 -2.66 5.93 10.46
CA HIS A 146 -2.50 5.66 11.89
C HIS A 146 -3.86 5.64 12.58
N GLY A 147 -3.98 4.96 13.71
CA GLY A 147 -5.23 4.83 14.47
C GLY A 147 -6.02 3.58 14.13
N THR A 148 -7.30 3.55 14.46
CA THR A 148 -8.17 2.37 14.30
C THR A 148 -9.17 2.53 13.18
N CYS A 149 -9.27 1.50 12.31
CA CYS A 149 -10.29 1.39 11.28
C CYS A 149 -11.61 0.80 11.80
N CYS A 150 -12.59 0.75 10.91
CA CYS A 150 -13.72 -0.20 10.95
C CYS A 150 -14.66 -0.02 12.14
N ASP A 151 -14.64 1.13 12.81
CA ASP A 151 -15.46 1.46 13.98
C ASP A 151 -16.45 2.61 13.71
N GLY A 152 -16.81 2.80 12.44
CA GLY A 152 -17.78 3.82 12.02
C GLY A 152 -17.47 5.20 12.61
N PRO A 153 -18.40 5.82 13.35
CA PRO A 153 -18.20 7.16 13.91
C PRO A 153 -17.06 7.25 14.95
N ASN A 154 -16.63 6.12 15.52
CA ASN A 154 -15.57 6.06 16.53
C ASN A 154 -14.19 5.83 15.94
N SER A 155 -14.08 5.65 14.62
CA SER A 155 -12.78 5.48 13.94
C SER A 155 -11.85 6.65 14.27
N THR A 156 -10.64 6.33 14.68
CA THR A 156 -9.58 7.30 14.98
C THR A 156 -8.57 7.45 13.85
N TYR A 157 -8.86 6.88 12.70
CA TYR A 157 -7.98 6.97 11.53
C TYR A 157 -7.54 8.41 11.24
N ASN A 158 -6.29 8.54 10.91
CA ASN A 158 -5.65 9.78 10.49
C ASN A 158 -4.48 9.46 9.58
N ILE A 159 -4.08 10.39 8.73
CA ILE A 159 -2.97 10.22 7.81
C ILE A 159 -1.75 10.95 8.36
N VAL A 160 -0.64 10.22 8.45
CA VAL A 160 0.67 10.72 8.85
C VAL A 160 1.64 10.69 7.68
N VAL A 161 2.67 11.53 7.71
CA VAL A 161 3.70 11.58 6.66
C VAL A 161 5.10 11.73 7.25
N GLY A 162 6.04 11.00 6.68
CA GLY A 162 7.47 11.22 6.80
C GLY A 162 8.12 11.42 5.43
N ARG A 163 9.32 11.99 5.39
CA ARG A 163 10.04 12.18 4.13
C ARG A 163 11.49 11.72 4.20
N SER A 164 12.05 11.37 3.04
CA SER A 164 13.45 10.97 2.89
C SER A 164 14.03 11.47 1.56
N ARG A 165 15.35 11.56 1.47
CA ARG A 165 16.06 11.77 0.19
C ARG A 165 16.26 10.49 -0.61
N LYS A 166 16.02 9.33 0.00
CA LYS A 166 16.13 8.02 -0.62
C LYS A 166 14.81 7.28 -0.47
N VAL A 167 14.40 6.57 -1.49
CA VAL A 167 13.19 5.73 -1.45
C VAL A 167 13.25 4.68 -0.33
N THR A 168 14.45 4.21 0.00
CA THR A 168 14.70 3.24 1.09
C THR A 168 14.74 3.87 2.50
N GLY A 169 14.47 5.18 2.61
CA GLY A 169 14.49 5.87 3.90
C GLY A 169 15.90 6.32 4.35
N PRO A 170 16.11 6.64 5.63
CA PRO A 170 15.07 6.69 6.67
C PRO A 170 14.05 7.81 6.43
N TYR A 171 12.79 7.52 6.65
CA TYR A 171 11.72 8.51 6.61
C TYR A 171 11.60 9.21 7.96
N VAL A 172 11.58 10.54 7.95
CA VAL A 172 11.50 11.36 9.16
C VAL A 172 10.37 12.38 9.05
N ASP A 173 9.74 12.68 10.17
CA ASP A 173 8.75 13.74 10.27
C ASP A 173 9.39 15.13 10.33
N ASN A 174 8.58 16.16 10.52
CA ASN A 174 9.03 17.55 10.58
C ASN A 174 9.85 17.90 11.87
N MET A 175 9.87 17.00 12.85
CA MET A 175 10.67 17.11 14.07
C MET A 175 11.96 16.28 14.00
N GLY A 176 12.17 15.55 12.88
CA GLY A 176 13.32 14.66 12.68
C GLY A 176 13.17 13.28 13.31
N ARG A 177 11.98 12.92 13.83
CA ARG A 177 11.72 11.59 14.37
C ARG A 177 11.46 10.59 13.24
N LYS A 178 12.10 9.44 13.32
CA LYS A 178 11.97 8.42 12.27
C LYS A 178 10.62 7.71 12.35
N MET A 179 10.06 7.37 11.20
CA MET A 179 8.85 6.54 11.13
C MET A 179 9.07 5.12 11.65
N LEU A 180 10.30 4.61 11.62
CA LEU A 180 10.70 3.37 12.31
C LEU A 180 10.72 3.49 13.85
N GLU A 181 10.56 4.68 14.39
CA GLU A 181 10.48 4.97 15.83
C GLU A 181 9.09 5.53 16.20
N GLY A 182 8.08 5.28 15.36
CA GLY A 182 6.72 5.80 15.52
C GLY A 182 6.62 7.31 15.26
N GLY A 183 7.53 7.88 14.45
CA GLY A 183 7.40 9.24 13.93
C GLY A 183 6.32 9.33 12.86
N GLY A 184 6.04 10.55 12.45
CA GLY A 184 5.06 10.85 11.42
C GLY A 184 4.31 12.14 11.74
N LYS A 185 4.29 13.07 10.80
CA LYS A 185 3.50 14.29 10.94
C LYS A 185 2.07 14.02 10.51
N MET A 186 1.12 14.15 11.41
CA MET A 186 -0.30 14.12 11.06
C MET A 186 -0.64 15.25 10.08
N VAL A 187 -1.23 14.90 8.94
CA VAL A 187 -1.60 15.82 7.86
C VAL A 187 -3.10 15.86 7.60
N ILE A 188 -3.80 14.75 7.87
CA ILE A 188 -5.26 14.67 7.79
C ILE A 188 -5.77 13.93 9.01
N ALA A 189 -6.80 14.46 9.65
CA ALA A 189 -7.47 13.85 10.79
C ALA A 189 -8.99 14.07 10.71
N ALA A 190 -9.72 13.44 11.63
CA ALA A 190 -11.15 13.66 11.77
C ALA A 190 -11.47 15.15 12.00
N GLY A 191 -12.57 15.59 11.46
CA GLY A 191 -13.07 16.96 11.56
C GLY A 191 -14.57 17.02 11.40
N ASN A 192 -15.13 18.24 11.28
CA ASN A 192 -16.59 18.47 11.25
C ASN A 192 -17.32 17.76 10.09
N ARG A 193 -16.59 17.34 9.05
CA ARG A 193 -17.19 16.77 7.82
C ARG A 193 -16.73 15.35 7.51
N GLN A 194 -15.79 14.82 8.29
CA GLN A 194 -15.23 13.48 8.06
C GLN A 194 -14.80 12.86 9.37
N THR A 195 -14.97 11.56 9.47
CA THR A 195 -14.55 10.76 10.62
C THR A 195 -13.57 9.70 10.13
N GLY A 196 -12.46 9.55 10.84
CA GLY A 196 -11.48 8.50 10.57
C GLY A 196 -10.94 8.47 9.13
N PRO A 197 -10.40 9.59 8.60
CA PRO A 197 -9.83 9.59 7.24
C PRO A 197 -8.57 8.74 7.20
N GLY A 198 -8.55 7.75 6.32
CA GLY A 198 -7.43 6.85 6.17
C GLY A 198 -7.65 5.83 5.08
N HIS A 199 -6.69 4.93 4.90
CA HIS A 199 -6.62 3.98 3.80
C HIS A 199 -6.94 4.67 2.46
N PHE A 200 -6.10 5.61 2.11
CA PHE A 200 -6.30 6.53 1.00
C PHE A 200 -5.76 5.94 -0.30
N GLY A 201 -6.31 6.39 -1.41
CA GLY A 201 -5.74 6.17 -2.73
C GLY A 201 -5.14 7.47 -3.26
N LEU A 202 -4.06 7.36 -4.01
CA LEU A 202 -3.43 8.47 -4.71
C LEU A 202 -3.71 8.37 -6.21
N PHE A 203 -4.19 9.46 -6.80
CA PHE A 203 -4.29 9.54 -8.25
C PHE A 203 -3.76 10.87 -8.77
N LYS A 204 -3.23 10.84 -9.96
CA LYS A 204 -2.64 12.01 -10.61
C LYS A 204 -3.61 12.60 -11.62
N VAL A 205 -4.00 13.86 -11.40
CA VAL A 205 -4.74 14.66 -12.37
C VAL A 205 -3.80 15.53 -13.20
N ALA A 206 -4.30 16.19 -14.26
CA ALA A 206 -3.48 16.93 -15.23
C ALA A 206 -2.51 17.93 -14.59
N ASP A 207 -2.89 18.56 -13.48
CA ASP A 207 -2.15 19.63 -12.83
C ASP A 207 -1.63 19.27 -11.43
N GLY A 208 -1.72 18.00 -11.02
CA GLY A 208 -1.28 17.64 -9.67
C GLY A 208 -1.56 16.21 -9.25
N VAL A 209 -1.45 16.00 -7.96
CA VAL A 209 -1.80 14.76 -7.27
C VAL A 209 -2.94 15.06 -6.33
N GLU A 210 -4.02 14.33 -6.47
CA GLU A 210 -5.13 14.36 -5.51
C GLU A 210 -5.07 13.12 -4.62
N THR A 211 -5.31 13.32 -3.34
CA THR A 211 -5.43 12.25 -2.37
C THR A 211 -6.89 11.99 -2.09
N VAL A 212 -7.35 10.79 -2.33
CA VAL A 212 -8.68 10.36 -1.96
C VAL A 212 -8.58 9.52 -0.70
N SER A 213 -9.24 9.94 0.36
CA SER A 213 -9.37 9.14 1.57
C SER A 213 -10.78 8.56 1.65
N TYR A 214 -10.86 7.30 2.03
CA TYR A 214 -12.12 6.63 2.28
C TYR A 214 -12.29 6.42 3.78
N THR A 215 -13.45 6.78 4.27
CA THR A 215 -13.87 6.46 5.64
C THR A 215 -14.77 5.25 5.63
N HIS A 216 -14.61 4.40 6.56
CA HIS A 216 -15.49 3.23 6.78
C HIS A 216 -16.52 3.49 7.85
#